data_045883109f596d9c1ffc7defd49841fd
#
_entry.id   045883109f596d9c1ffc7defd49841fd
#
_cell.length_a   1.000
_cell.length_b   1.000
_cell.length_c   1.000
_cell.angle_alpha   90.00
_cell.angle_beta   90.00
_cell.angle_gamma   90.00
#
_symmetry.space_group_name_H-M   'P 1'
#
loop_
_entity.id
_entity.type
_entity.pdbx_description
1 polymer ?
#
loop_
_entity_poly.entity_id
_entity_poly.type
_entity_poly.pdbx_seq_one_letter_code
_entity_poly.pdbx_strand_id
1 'polypeptide(L)'
;MYFELKENRPHGTPENPFSQYHISDVKRAFQIPVHWHDELEIIYVKQGKLHVTISGENYIGSPKDAFVVSPGSLHFMGSPTGDVDYYTFLFPLEYISFQTDDLMEKSILSPLKRGRLMISPQINDTAADICERLIEINAQISGKNAEKTDAANIEAQFETKITLIKFIQKMWRNGLILENGTNGTNTTEKEMITYIRQNYTREISLKEFGAQFHLSEKYISRYFKEHFHITLSQYVNHLRLEHARQLLEESAVSVTEVAMCSGYQNVSYFIRSFKKMYGVSPLKYRNFQTLP
;
A
#
# COMPACT_ATOMS: atom_id res chain seq x y z
N MET A 1 2.87 -22.67 7.02
CA MET A 1 2.80 -21.47 7.89
C MET A 1 2.33 -20.33 7.00
N TYR A 2 1.07 -19.91 7.13
CA TYR A 2 0.53 -18.83 6.32
C TYR A 2 0.97 -17.53 6.97
N PHE A 3 1.89 -16.81 6.34
CA PHE A 3 2.21 -15.45 6.73
C PHE A 3 0.97 -14.59 6.54
N GLU A 4 0.57 -13.84 7.55
CA GLU A 4 -0.40 -12.78 7.41
C GLU A 4 0.26 -11.71 6.53
N LEU A 5 -0.25 -11.52 5.31
CA LEU A 5 0.33 -10.55 4.38
C LEU A 5 -0.06 -9.13 4.74
N LYS A 6 -1.13 -8.95 5.52
CA LYS A 6 -1.45 -7.64 6.10
C LYS A 6 -0.51 -7.39 7.28
N GLU A 7 0.14 -6.26 7.27
CA GLU A 7 0.88 -5.83 8.44
C GLU A 7 -0.10 -5.49 9.57
N ASN A 8 -0.09 -6.28 10.65
CA ASN A 8 -0.97 -6.08 11.80
C ASN A 8 -0.44 -5.05 12.80
N ARG A 9 0.65 -4.38 12.46
CA ARG A 9 1.24 -3.34 13.28
C ARG A 9 0.56 -2.01 12.97
N PRO A 10 -0.07 -1.34 13.95
CA PRO A 10 -0.61 0.00 13.72
C PRO A 10 0.53 0.99 13.47
N HIS A 11 0.38 1.81 12.44
CA HIS A 11 1.29 2.90 12.13
C HIS A 11 0.70 4.20 12.70
N GLY A 12 1.42 4.78 13.67
CA GLY A 12 0.96 5.98 14.36
C GLY A 12 -0.08 5.70 15.46
N THR A 13 -0.73 6.75 15.90
CA THR A 13 -1.81 6.74 16.91
C THR A 13 -3.04 7.43 16.33
N PRO A 14 -4.23 7.27 16.94
CA PRO A 14 -5.41 8.03 16.50
C PRO A 14 -5.19 9.56 16.50
N GLU A 15 -4.40 10.07 17.45
CA GLU A 15 -4.07 11.49 17.56
C GLU A 15 -2.99 11.93 16.57
N ASN A 16 -2.11 11.01 16.15
CA ASN A 16 -1.06 11.25 15.15
C ASN A 16 -0.90 10.02 14.24
N PRO A 17 -1.70 9.89 13.19
CA PRO A 17 -1.69 8.73 12.32
C PRO A 17 -0.53 8.75 11.28
N PHE A 18 0.42 9.65 11.40
CA PHE A 18 1.64 9.67 10.61
C PHE A 18 2.75 8.90 11.32
N SER A 19 3.48 8.07 10.59
CA SER A 19 4.66 7.36 11.08
C SER A 19 5.86 7.57 10.18
N GLN A 20 7.02 7.74 10.79
CA GLN A 20 8.30 7.75 10.10
C GLN A 20 9.20 6.67 10.70
N TYR A 21 9.77 5.84 9.87
CA TYR A 21 10.81 4.88 10.25
C TYR A 21 12.10 5.23 9.54
N HIS A 22 13.20 5.08 10.26
CA HIS A 22 14.55 5.26 9.75
C HIS A 22 15.30 3.94 9.88
N ILE A 23 15.75 3.40 8.78
CA ILE A 23 16.51 2.17 8.70
C ILE A 23 17.92 2.51 8.23
N SER A 24 18.87 2.44 9.15
CA SER A 24 20.29 2.74 8.92
C SER A 24 21.18 1.67 9.52
N ASP A 25 22.47 1.72 9.22
CA ASP A 25 23.51 0.82 9.76
C ASP A 25 23.29 -0.67 9.47
N VAL A 26 22.56 -0.98 8.40
CA VAL A 26 22.31 -2.36 7.98
C VAL A 26 23.57 -2.90 7.31
N LYS A 27 24.40 -3.63 8.06
CA LYS A 27 25.70 -4.18 7.60
C LYS A 27 25.58 -5.55 6.91
N ARG A 28 24.38 -6.06 6.73
CA ARG A 28 24.13 -7.38 6.15
C ARG A 28 22.94 -7.33 5.20
N ALA A 29 22.91 -8.24 4.24
CA ALA A 29 21.72 -8.46 3.44
C ALA A 29 20.48 -8.59 4.33
N PHE A 30 19.41 -7.88 3.97
CA PHE A 30 18.12 -7.97 4.66
C PHE A 30 16.98 -7.96 3.65
N GLN A 31 15.84 -8.43 4.10
CA GLN A 31 14.61 -8.37 3.35
C GLN A 31 13.44 -8.16 4.32
N ILE A 32 12.64 -7.13 4.06
CA ILE A 32 11.33 -6.99 4.67
C ILE A 32 10.39 -7.87 3.86
N PRO A 33 9.73 -8.86 4.51
CA PRO A 33 8.85 -9.81 3.80
C PRO A 33 7.73 -9.09 3.04
N VAL A 34 7.18 -9.74 2.02
CA VAL A 34 6.02 -9.23 1.31
C VAL A 34 4.85 -9.00 2.27
N HIS A 35 4.28 -7.80 2.21
CA HIS A 35 3.16 -7.37 3.04
C HIS A 35 2.36 -6.29 2.32
N TRP A 36 1.29 -5.84 2.96
CA TRP A 36 0.50 -4.70 2.56
C TRP A 36 -0.13 -4.05 3.80
N HIS A 37 -0.54 -2.81 3.69
CA HIS A 37 -1.20 -2.03 4.73
C HIS A 37 -2.18 -1.02 4.10
N ASP A 38 -3.00 -0.37 4.92
CA ASP A 38 -4.04 0.57 4.45
C ASP A 38 -3.50 1.98 4.21
N GLU A 39 -2.31 2.27 4.70
CA GLU A 39 -1.65 3.57 4.56
C GLU A 39 -1.03 3.74 3.18
N LEU A 40 -0.90 4.99 2.74
CA LEU A 40 0.05 5.35 1.70
C LEU A 40 1.44 5.38 2.32
N GLU A 41 2.41 4.72 1.68
CA GLU A 41 3.80 4.72 2.10
C GLU A 41 4.68 5.42 1.07
N ILE A 42 5.59 6.28 1.56
CA ILE A 42 6.68 6.86 0.78
C ILE A 42 7.98 6.26 1.29
N ILE A 43 8.74 5.62 0.41
CA ILE A 43 10.07 5.05 0.71
C ILE A 43 11.11 5.97 0.10
N TYR A 44 12.04 6.49 0.90
CA TYR A 44 13.05 7.45 0.47
C TYR A 44 14.46 6.95 0.76
N VAL A 45 15.29 6.82 -0.27
CA VAL A 45 16.67 6.31 -0.16
C VAL A 45 17.64 7.47 0.11
N LYS A 46 18.33 7.42 1.26
CA LYS A 46 19.36 8.40 1.65
C LYS A 46 20.73 7.98 1.14
N GLN A 47 21.05 6.68 1.27
CA GLN A 47 22.35 6.13 0.91
C GLN A 47 22.22 4.67 0.47
N GLY A 48 23.13 4.22 -0.42
CA GLY A 48 23.20 2.84 -0.86
C GLY A 48 22.19 2.51 -1.95
N LYS A 49 21.86 1.22 -2.08
CA LYS A 49 20.90 0.71 -3.08
C LYS A 49 19.83 -0.11 -2.38
N LEU A 50 18.57 0.27 -2.60
CA LEU A 50 17.39 -0.42 -2.09
C LEU A 50 16.65 -1.09 -3.25
N HIS A 51 16.41 -2.40 -3.13
CA HIS A 51 15.54 -3.13 -4.03
C HIS A 51 14.11 -3.07 -3.48
N VAL A 52 13.18 -2.60 -4.28
CA VAL A 52 11.76 -2.48 -3.92
C VAL A 52 10.92 -3.18 -4.96
N THR A 53 10.01 -4.03 -4.54
CA THR A 53 9.00 -4.61 -5.42
C THR A 53 7.63 -4.12 -4.98
N ILE A 54 6.88 -3.52 -5.90
CA ILE A 54 5.53 -3.00 -5.66
C ILE A 54 4.60 -3.60 -6.69
N SER A 55 3.59 -4.32 -6.23
CA SER A 55 2.59 -4.98 -7.09
C SER A 55 3.20 -5.87 -8.18
N GLY A 56 4.35 -6.49 -7.90
CA GLY A 56 5.07 -7.41 -8.80
C GLY A 56 6.11 -6.75 -9.70
N GLU A 57 6.17 -5.42 -9.74
CA GLU A 57 7.21 -4.70 -10.49
C GLU A 57 8.43 -4.44 -9.60
N ASN A 58 9.61 -4.67 -10.17
CA ASN A 58 10.89 -4.53 -9.46
C ASN A 58 11.54 -3.19 -9.77
N TYR A 59 12.00 -2.52 -8.73
CA TYR A 59 12.69 -1.24 -8.80
C TYR A 59 13.99 -1.30 -8.02
N ILE A 60 14.95 -0.47 -8.42
CA ILE A 60 16.21 -0.27 -7.69
C ILE A 60 16.34 1.22 -7.42
N GLY A 61 16.33 1.59 -6.14
CA GLY A 61 16.52 2.97 -5.68
C GLY A 61 17.97 3.26 -5.38
N SER A 62 18.39 4.43 -5.80
CA SER A 62 19.68 5.08 -5.50
C SER A 62 19.43 6.29 -4.58
N PRO A 63 20.48 6.91 -4.02
CA PRO A 63 20.29 8.08 -3.15
C PRO A 63 19.46 9.19 -3.81
N LYS A 64 18.49 9.70 -3.05
CA LYS A 64 17.44 10.66 -3.41
C LYS A 64 16.25 10.08 -4.16
N ASP A 65 16.30 8.84 -4.63
CA ASP A 65 15.12 8.21 -5.22
C ASP A 65 14.06 7.96 -4.14
N ALA A 66 12.82 8.10 -4.57
CA ALA A 66 11.67 7.75 -3.75
C ALA A 66 10.68 6.84 -4.49
N PHE A 67 9.99 6.01 -3.73
CA PHE A 67 8.95 5.11 -4.19
C PHE A 67 7.67 5.38 -3.42
N VAL A 68 6.54 5.12 -4.07
CA VAL A 68 5.22 5.27 -3.45
C VAL A 68 4.48 3.94 -3.51
N VAL A 69 4.09 3.45 -2.36
CA VAL A 69 3.23 2.30 -2.20
C VAL A 69 1.81 2.81 -1.93
N SER A 70 0.91 2.54 -2.86
CA SER A 70 -0.51 2.88 -2.69
C SER A 70 -1.17 1.96 -1.66
N PRO A 71 -2.20 2.42 -0.93
CA PRO A 71 -2.95 1.58 0.01
C PRO A 71 -3.34 0.23 -0.58
N GLY A 72 -3.18 -0.84 0.19
CA GLY A 72 -3.51 -2.20 -0.21
C GLY A 72 -2.54 -2.84 -1.23
N SER A 73 -1.49 -2.16 -1.65
CA SER A 73 -0.52 -2.71 -2.62
C SER A 73 0.46 -3.67 -1.95
N LEU A 74 0.55 -4.89 -2.48
CA LEU A 74 1.59 -5.84 -2.07
C LEU A 74 2.97 -5.30 -2.43
N HIS A 75 3.85 -5.26 -1.46
CA HIS A 75 5.22 -4.81 -1.66
C HIS A 75 6.18 -5.52 -0.73
N PHE A 76 7.44 -5.51 -1.10
CA PHE A 76 8.56 -5.88 -0.24
C PHE A 76 9.79 -5.09 -0.63
N MET A 77 10.74 -4.99 0.28
CA MET A 77 11.98 -4.28 0.04
C MET A 77 13.15 -4.96 0.72
N GLY A 78 14.34 -4.70 0.23
CA GLY A 78 15.56 -5.24 0.81
C GLY A 78 16.82 -4.76 0.13
N SER A 79 17.95 -5.13 0.71
CA SER A 79 19.26 -4.92 0.11
C SER A 79 20.05 -6.21 0.16
N PRO A 80 20.58 -6.69 -0.99
CA PRO A 80 21.39 -7.91 -1.03
C PRO A 80 22.76 -7.75 -0.38
N THR A 81 23.23 -6.54 -0.21
CA THR A 81 24.55 -6.22 0.37
C THR A 81 24.47 -5.58 1.75
N GLY A 82 23.33 -5.03 2.12
CA GLY A 82 23.23 -4.07 3.22
C GLY A 82 23.74 -2.69 2.77
N ASP A 83 24.39 -1.95 3.66
CA ASP A 83 24.95 -0.60 3.42
C ASP A 83 23.92 0.37 2.81
N VAL A 84 22.69 0.28 3.26
CA VAL A 84 21.59 1.16 2.85
C VAL A 84 21.08 1.96 4.03
N ASP A 85 20.79 3.22 3.76
CA ASP A 85 20.12 4.16 4.67
C ASP A 85 18.88 4.68 3.95
N TYR A 86 17.72 4.45 4.53
CA TYR A 86 16.45 4.88 3.95
C TYR A 86 15.40 5.19 5.01
N TYR A 87 14.42 5.98 4.62
CA TYR A 87 13.26 6.33 5.43
C TYR A 87 11.99 5.79 4.81
N THR A 88 11.02 5.47 5.65
CA THR A 88 9.64 5.24 5.21
C THR A 88 8.69 6.16 5.97
N PHE A 89 7.70 6.70 5.24
CA PHE A 89 6.68 7.59 5.78
C PHE A 89 5.33 6.97 5.47
N LEU A 90 4.57 6.64 6.50
CA LEU A 90 3.27 5.98 6.40
C LEU A 90 2.18 6.86 6.97
N PHE A 91 1.10 7.01 6.25
CA PHE A 91 -0.07 7.74 6.70
C PHE A 91 -1.33 7.31 5.93
N PRO A 92 -2.49 7.24 6.61
CA PRO A 92 -3.76 7.06 5.93
C PRO A 92 -4.09 8.31 5.12
N LEU A 93 -4.67 8.14 3.93
CA LEU A 93 -5.05 9.30 3.09
C LEU A 93 -6.10 10.20 3.75
N GLU A 94 -6.87 9.66 4.70
CA GLU A 94 -7.81 10.40 5.55
C GLU A 94 -7.11 11.51 6.36
N TYR A 95 -5.85 11.32 6.72
CA TYR A 95 -5.06 12.29 7.49
C TYR A 95 -4.91 13.65 6.80
N ILE A 96 -4.90 13.65 5.47
CA ILE A 96 -4.79 14.85 4.63
C ILE A 96 -6.08 15.18 3.86
N SER A 97 -7.16 14.46 4.12
CA SER A 97 -8.46 14.66 3.48
C SER A 97 -9.24 15.78 4.13
N PHE A 98 -10.16 16.37 3.37
CA PHE A 98 -11.03 17.44 3.83
C PHE A 98 -12.46 16.94 3.99
N GLN A 99 -13.22 17.53 4.90
CA GLN A 99 -14.64 17.20 5.09
C GLN A 99 -15.52 17.74 3.95
N THR A 100 -15.06 18.80 3.29
CA THR A 100 -15.77 19.37 2.15
C THR A 100 -15.42 18.62 0.88
N ASP A 101 -16.46 18.31 0.14
CA ASP A 101 -16.40 17.57 -1.12
C ASP A 101 -16.04 18.53 -2.29
N ASP A 102 -14.91 19.24 -2.13
CA ASP A 102 -14.40 20.19 -3.11
C ASP A 102 -13.77 19.50 -4.33
N LEU A 103 -13.27 20.27 -5.29
CA LEU A 103 -12.71 19.74 -6.54
C LEU A 103 -11.47 18.86 -6.28
N MET A 104 -10.63 19.22 -5.31
CA MET A 104 -9.43 18.43 -4.99
C MET A 104 -9.81 17.10 -4.36
N GLU A 105 -10.74 17.10 -3.40
CA GLU A 105 -11.24 15.89 -2.77
C GLU A 105 -11.89 14.96 -3.81
N LYS A 106 -12.78 15.48 -4.67
CA LYS A 106 -13.48 14.70 -5.70
C LYS A 106 -12.57 14.15 -6.78
N SER A 107 -11.60 14.95 -7.23
CA SER A 107 -10.81 14.62 -8.42
C SER A 107 -9.51 13.89 -8.09
N ILE A 108 -8.98 14.03 -6.88
CA ILE A 108 -7.67 13.49 -6.51
C ILE A 108 -7.74 12.59 -5.27
N LEU A 109 -8.11 13.13 -4.10
CA LEU A 109 -7.97 12.39 -2.83
C LEU A 109 -8.95 11.23 -2.72
N SER A 110 -10.24 11.45 -2.99
CA SER A 110 -11.23 10.36 -2.98
C SER A 110 -10.94 9.26 -4.02
N PRO A 111 -10.56 9.58 -5.28
CA PRO A 111 -10.13 8.57 -6.21
C PRO A 111 -8.85 7.81 -5.79
N LEU A 112 -7.88 8.45 -5.15
CA LEU A 112 -6.70 7.78 -4.58
C LEU A 112 -7.11 6.84 -3.44
N LYS A 113 -7.94 7.29 -2.50
CA LYS A 113 -8.48 6.46 -1.40
C LYS A 113 -9.23 5.23 -1.89
N ARG A 114 -10.00 5.39 -2.97
CA ARG A 114 -10.79 4.29 -3.58
C ARG A 114 -9.98 3.44 -4.56
N GLY A 115 -8.68 3.68 -4.71
CA GLY A 115 -7.81 2.95 -5.62
C GLY A 115 -8.16 3.14 -7.11
N ARG A 116 -8.94 4.16 -7.50
CA ARG A 116 -9.19 4.52 -8.92
C ARG A 116 -8.00 5.28 -9.52
N LEU A 117 -7.34 6.08 -8.72
CA LEU A 117 -6.06 6.69 -9.04
C LEU A 117 -4.97 6.05 -8.18
N MET A 118 -3.74 6.13 -8.66
CA MET A 118 -2.54 5.75 -7.95
C MET A 118 -1.43 6.77 -8.21
N ILE A 119 -0.48 6.87 -7.31
CA ILE A 119 0.75 7.61 -7.56
C ILE A 119 1.73 6.64 -8.23
N SER A 120 2.51 7.13 -9.20
CA SER A 120 3.57 6.33 -9.84
C SER A 120 4.44 5.66 -8.77
N PRO A 121 4.65 4.33 -8.84
CA PRO A 121 5.44 3.64 -7.82
C PRO A 121 6.87 4.14 -7.71
N GLN A 122 7.51 4.53 -8.81
CA GLN A 122 8.83 5.16 -8.81
C GLN A 122 8.70 6.63 -9.20
N ILE A 123 9.16 7.52 -8.33
CA ILE A 123 9.08 8.98 -8.51
C ILE A 123 10.46 9.64 -8.51
N ASN A 124 11.53 8.83 -8.50
CA ASN A 124 12.93 9.25 -8.48
C ASN A 124 13.16 10.36 -7.45
N ASP A 125 13.94 11.37 -7.78
CA ASP A 125 14.29 12.50 -6.91
C ASP A 125 13.16 13.58 -6.83
N THR A 126 12.04 13.36 -7.52
CA THR A 126 10.94 14.35 -7.58
C THR A 126 10.42 14.77 -6.21
N ALA A 127 10.45 13.87 -5.21
CA ALA A 127 9.98 14.15 -3.84
C ALA A 127 11.11 14.33 -2.82
N ALA A 128 12.36 14.44 -3.25
CA ALA A 128 13.50 14.48 -2.32
C ALA A 128 13.40 15.64 -1.30
N ASP A 129 13.04 16.84 -1.73
CA ASP A 129 12.82 18.01 -0.87
C ASP A 129 11.69 17.80 0.15
N ILE A 130 10.62 17.13 -0.26
CA ILE A 130 9.48 16.78 0.61
C ILE A 130 9.92 15.77 1.68
N CYS A 131 10.63 14.73 1.27
CA CYS A 131 11.14 13.71 2.18
C CYS A 131 12.12 14.29 3.21
N GLU A 132 13.06 15.14 2.76
CA GLU A 132 13.99 15.84 3.66
C GLU A 132 13.23 16.72 4.66
N ARG A 133 12.19 17.45 4.20
CA ARG A 133 11.37 18.27 5.11
C ARG A 133 10.64 17.43 6.16
N LEU A 134 10.10 16.27 5.79
CA LEU A 134 9.46 15.34 6.74
C LEU A 134 10.48 14.82 7.78
N ILE A 135 11.71 14.51 7.35
CA ILE A 135 12.79 14.12 8.25
C ILE A 135 13.10 15.22 9.27
N GLU A 136 13.23 16.47 8.80
CA GLU A 136 13.48 17.63 9.66
C GLU A 136 12.38 17.84 10.70
N ILE A 137 11.09 17.82 10.28
CA ILE A 137 9.94 17.96 11.18
C ILE A 137 9.98 16.91 12.28
N ASN A 138 10.18 15.64 11.89
CA ASN A 138 10.21 14.57 12.88
C ASN A 138 11.42 14.66 13.83
N ALA A 139 12.58 15.11 13.35
CA ALA A 139 13.76 15.32 14.18
C ALA A 139 13.54 16.38 15.27
N GLN A 140 12.73 17.41 14.99
CA GLN A 140 12.40 18.47 15.96
C GLN A 140 11.56 17.95 17.12
N ILE A 141 10.66 16.97 16.91
CA ILE A 141 9.78 16.44 17.97
C ILE A 141 10.34 15.17 18.65
N SER A 142 11.26 14.45 17.98
CA SER A 142 11.83 13.19 18.49
C SER A 142 13.24 13.35 19.07
N GLY A 143 13.86 14.51 18.93
CA GLY A 143 15.21 14.81 19.41
C GLY A 143 15.34 14.74 20.94
N LYS A 144 16.55 14.41 21.46
CA LYS A 144 16.83 14.35 22.91
C LYS A 144 16.52 15.63 23.67
N ASN A 145 16.47 16.77 22.99
CA ASN A 145 16.18 18.10 23.51
C ASN A 145 14.81 18.64 23.04
N ALA A 146 13.96 17.80 22.47
CA ALA A 146 12.65 18.22 21.99
C ALA A 146 11.76 18.60 23.17
N GLU A 147 11.18 19.79 23.14
CA GLU A 147 10.09 20.16 24.04
C GLU A 147 8.87 19.30 23.69
N LYS A 148 8.60 18.31 24.54
CA LYS A 148 7.41 17.45 24.42
C LYS A 148 6.18 18.17 24.97
N THR A 149 5.83 19.30 24.39
CA THR A 149 4.61 20.05 24.71
C THR A 149 3.53 19.75 23.69
N ASP A 150 2.26 19.85 24.08
CA ASP A 150 1.15 19.69 23.15
C ASP A 150 1.21 20.73 22.02
N ALA A 151 1.69 21.93 22.32
CA ALA A 151 1.86 23.00 21.33
C ALA A 151 2.90 22.61 20.25
N ALA A 152 4.04 22.06 20.63
CA ALA A 152 5.07 21.60 19.69
C ALA A 152 4.56 20.42 18.84
N ASN A 153 3.80 19.49 19.43
CA ASN A 153 3.19 18.39 18.71
C ASN A 153 2.13 18.88 17.69
N ILE A 154 1.31 19.85 18.08
CA ILE A 154 0.31 20.47 17.18
C ILE A 154 1.00 21.16 16.00
N GLU A 155 2.04 21.97 16.26
CA GLU A 155 2.80 22.65 15.21
C GLU A 155 3.42 21.65 14.22
N ALA A 156 4.05 20.59 14.74
CA ALA A 156 4.61 19.55 13.89
C ALA A 156 3.56 18.81 13.05
N GLN A 157 2.35 18.61 13.57
CA GLN A 157 1.24 18.04 12.80
C GLN A 157 0.78 18.99 11.68
N PHE A 158 0.71 20.29 11.92
CA PHE A 158 0.42 21.28 10.87
C PHE A 158 1.47 21.20 9.76
N GLU A 159 2.74 21.30 10.10
CA GLU A 159 3.85 21.23 9.15
C GLU A 159 3.85 19.88 8.37
N THR A 160 3.60 18.77 9.04
CA THR A 160 3.50 17.46 8.41
C THR A 160 2.36 17.41 7.39
N LYS A 161 1.13 17.85 7.77
CA LYS A 161 -0.02 17.87 6.86
C LYS A 161 0.21 18.77 5.66
N ILE A 162 0.73 19.98 5.88
CA ILE A 162 1.07 20.92 4.80
C ILE A 162 2.09 20.27 3.84
N THR A 163 3.11 19.61 4.38
CA THR A 163 4.15 18.95 3.60
C THR A 163 3.58 17.78 2.78
N LEU A 164 2.70 16.97 3.35
CA LEU A 164 2.04 15.86 2.66
C LEU A 164 1.05 16.36 1.59
N ILE A 165 0.33 17.44 1.84
CA ILE A 165 -0.53 18.07 0.81
C ILE A 165 0.33 18.61 -0.35
N LYS A 166 1.47 19.24 -0.05
CA LYS A 166 2.45 19.67 -1.07
C LYS A 166 3.02 18.47 -1.85
N PHE A 167 3.21 17.33 -1.21
CA PHE A 167 3.58 16.08 -1.88
C PHE A 167 2.53 15.69 -2.93
N ILE A 168 1.27 15.58 -2.56
CA ILE A 168 0.18 15.24 -3.50
C ILE A 168 0.10 16.29 -4.63
N GLN A 169 0.19 17.58 -4.32
CA GLN A 169 0.20 18.64 -5.31
C GLN A 169 1.38 18.49 -6.30
N LYS A 170 2.57 18.15 -5.79
CA LYS A 170 3.76 17.95 -6.61
C LYS A 170 3.61 16.73 -7.53
N MET A 171 3.05 15.62 -7.02
CA MET A 171 2.76 14.43 -7.84
C MET A 171 1.77 14.77 -8.96
N TRP A 172 0.71 15.51 -8.64
CA TRP A 172 -0.27 15.94 -9.63
C TRP A 172 0.34 16.85 -10.71
N ARG A 173 1.11 17.87 -10.30
CA ARG A 173 1.76 18.79 -11.25
C ARG A 173 2.75 18.11 -12.19
N ASN A 174 3.39 17.06 -11.74
CA ASN A 174 4.35 16.29 -12.55
C ASN A 174 3.70 15.15 -13.35
N GLY A 175 2.36 15.03 -13.35
CA GLY A 175 1.66 13.96 -14.07
C GLY A 175 1.93 12.56 -13.50
N LEU A 176 2.29 12.47 -12.23
CA LEU A 176 2.61 11.22 -11.53
C LEU A 176 1.41 10.60 -10.82
N ILE A 177 0.23 11.24 -10.88
CA ILE A 177 -1.05 10.65 -10.46
C ILE A 177 -1.71 10.05 -11.71
N LEU A 178 -1.90 8.75 -11.68
CA LEU A 178 -2.27 7.94 -12.84
C LEU A 178 -3.59 7.21 -12.56
N GLU A 179 -4.34 6.91 -13.60
CA GLU A 179 -5.45 5.96 -13.48
C GLU A 179 -4.90 4.56 -13.14
N ASN A 180 -5.53 3.91 -12.17
CA ASN A 180 -5.12 2.57 -11.79
C ASN A 180 -5.43 1.60 -12.94
N GLY A 181 -4.39 1.05 -13.58
CA GLY A 181 -4.49 0.18 -14.76
C GLY A 181 -3.88 0.75 -16.05
N THR A 182 -3.35 2.00 -16.05
CA THR A 182 -2.85 2.65 -17.29
C THR A 182 -1.32 2.65 -17.46
N ASN A 183 -0.54 2.05 -16.55
CA ASN A 183 0.91 2.04 -16.69
C ASN A 183 1.40 1.16 -17.84
N GLY A 184 1.74 1.83 -18.95
CA GLY A 184 2.29 1.23 -20.14
C GLY A 184 3.72 0.70 -19.96
N THR A 185 3.86 -0.51 -20.14
CA THR A 185 4.76 -1.32 -20.98
C THR A 185 4.12 -2.70 -21.02
N ASN A 186 3.66 -3.11 -22.20
CA ASN A 186 2.98 -4.39 -22.42
C ASN A 186 3.98 -5.54 -22.24
N THR A 187 4.25 -5.92 -21.00
CA THR A 187 4.89 -7.18 -20.70
C THR A 187 3.80 -8.17 -20.30
N THR A 188 3.95 -9.43 -20.64
CA THR A 188 3.04 -10.52 -20.27
C THR A 188 2.70 -10.51 -18.78
N GLU A 189 3.68 -10.14 -17.94
CA GLU A 189 3.52 -10.05 -16.48
C GLU A 189 2.51 -8.96 -16.09
N LYS A 190 2.58 -7.79 -16.71
CA LYS A 190 1.60 -6.71 -16.47
C LYS A 190 0.20 -7.09 -16.93
N GLU A 191 0.11 -7.72 -18.09
CA GLU A 191 -1.14 -8.24 -18.60
C GLU A 191 -1.75 -9.29 -17.66
N MET A 192 -0.91 -10.19 -17.10
CA MET A 192 -1.34 -11.17 -16.10
C MET A 192 -1.91 -10.50 -14.85
N ILE A 193 -1.21 -9.52 -14.30
CA ILE A 193 -1.67 -8.81 -13.09
C ILE A 193 -2.92 -8.01 -13.38
N THR A 194 -2.98 -7.32 -14.51
CA THR A 194 -4.16 -6.56 -14.94
C THR A 194 -5.36 -7.49 -15.12
N TYR A 195 -5.19 -8.63 -15.78
CA TYR A 195 -6.25 -9.63 -15.94
C TYR A 195 -6.78 -10.12 -14.58
N ILE A 196 -5.89 -10.43 -13.64
CA ILE A 196 -6.32 -10.88 -12.30
C ILE A 196 -7.10 -9.78 -11.61
N ARG A 197 -6.63 -8.54 -11.63
CA ARG A 197 -7.31 -7.38 -11.02
C ARG A 197 -8.70 -7.12 -11.60
N GLN A 198 -8.89 -7.40 -12.88
CA GLN A 198 -10.19 -7.25 -13.56
C GLN A 198 -11.13 -8.45 -13.34
N ASN A 199 -10.58 -9.62 -12.99
CA ASN A 199 -11.34 -10.88 -12.98
C ASN A 199 -11.31 -11.63 -11.63
N TYR A 200 -10.71 -11.09 -10.55
CA TYR A 200 -10.54 -11.80 -9.27
C TYR A 200 -11.87 -12.22 -8.62
N THR A 201 -12.98 -11.57 -8.95
CA THR A 201 -14.31 -11.98 -8.49
C THR A 201 -14.82 -13.26 -9.14
N ARG A 202 -14.21 -13.69 -10.27
CA ARG A 202 -14.50 -14.96 -10.95
C ARG A 202 -13.55 -16.05 -10.49
N GLU A 203 -13.86 -17.28 -10.79
CA GLU A 203 -12.92 -18.38 -10.60
C GLU A 203 -11.72 -18.22 -11.55
N ILE A 204 -10.52 -18.24 -11.02
CA ILE A 204 -9.27 -18.21 -11.79
C ILE A 204 -8.50 -19.47 -11.43
N SER A 205 -8.57 -20.49 -12.30
CA SER A 205 -7.75 -21.70 -12.19
C SER A 205 -6.37 -21.46 -12.83
N LEU A 206 -5.32 -22.10 -12.29
CA LEU A 206 -3.98 -22.05 -12.90
C LEU A 206 -3.98 -22.50 -14.36
N LYS A 207 -4.79 -23.52 -14.69
CA LYS A 207 -4.91 -24.07 -16.03
C LYS A 207 -5.50 -23.07 -17.02
N GLU A 208 -6.64 -22.45 -16.67
CA GLU A 208 -7.30 -21.45 -17.52
C GLU A 208 -6.46 -20.19 -17.66
N PHE A 209 -5.85 -19.74 -16.55
CA PHE A 209 -4.95 -18.61 -16.55
C PHE A 209 -3.71 -18.87 -17.43
N GLY A 210 -3.13 -20.07 -17.35
CA GLY A 210 -2.03 -20.48 -18.23
C GLY A 210 -2.41 -20.51 -19.69
N ALA A 211 -3.58 -21.04 -20.02
CA ALA A 211 -4.09 -21.07 -21.40
C ALA A 211 -4.30 -19.65 -21.96
N GLN A 212 -4.83 -18.71 -21.14
CA GLN A 212 -5.06 -17.32 -21.51
C GLN A 212 -3.77 -16.59 -21.94
N PHE A 213 -2.65 -16.87 -21.29
CA PHE A 213 -1.38 -16.21 -21.54
C PHE A 213 -0.35 -17.07 -22.28
N HIS A 214 -0.74 -18.24 -22.76
CA HIS A 214 0.15 -19.22 -23.40
C HIS A 214 1.34 -19.62 -22.51
N LEU A 215 1.11 -19.68 -21.19
CA LEU A 215 2.12 -20.01 -20.19
C LEU A 215 1.82 -21.34 -19.49
N SER A 216 2.85 -22.06 -19.11
CA SER A 216 2.67 -23.27 -18.31
C SER A 216 2.28 -22.93 -16.87
N GLU A 217 1.48 -23.79 -16.23
CA GLU A 217 1.14 -23.67 -14.79
C GLU A 217 2.39 -23.59 -13.91
N LYS A 218 3.46 -24.29 -14.30
CA LYS A 218 4.75 -24.25 -13.61
C LYS A 218 5.41 -22.87 -13.70
N TYR A 219 5.35 -22.22 -14.87
CA TYR A 219 5.89 -20.87 -15.05
C TYR A 219 5.12 -19.88 -14.16
N ILE A 220 3.79 -19.91 -14.21
CA ILE A 220 2.94 -19.02 -13.41
C ILE A 220 3.20 -19.21 -11.91
N SER A 221 3.25 -20.46 -11.45
CA SER A 221 3.53 -20.77 -10.04
C SER A 221 4.90 -20.25 -9.60
N ARG A 222 5.93 -20.38 -10.47
CA ARG A 222 7.26 -19.86 -10.23
C ARG A 222 7.25 -18.32 -10.22
N TYR A 223 6.61 -17.69 -11.20
CA TYR A 223 6.48 -16.24 -11.30
C TYR A 223 5.89 -15.63 -10.01
N PHE A 224 4.75 -16.14 -9.55
CA PHE A 224 4.14 -15.64 -8.30
C PHE A 224 5.03 -15.87 -7.07
N LYS A 225 5.79 -16.98 -7.05
CA LYS A 225 6.74 -17.24 -5.97
C LYS A 225 7.95 -16.33 -5.99
N GLU A 226 8.48 -16.00 -7.17
CA GLU A 226 9.68 -15.18 -7.33
C GLU A 226 9.37 -13.68 -7.15
N HIS A 227 8.23 -13.20 -7.68
CA HIS A 227 7.87 -11.79 -7.68
C HIS A 227 7.01 -11.36 -6.49
N PHE A 228 6.15 -12.24 -5.99
CA PHE A 228 5.24 -11.91 -4.88
C PHE A 228 5.48 -12.76 -3.63
N HIS A 229 6.35 -13.75 -3.68
CA HIS A 229 6.58 -14.74 -2.59
C HIS A 229 5.32 -15.46 -2.11
N ILE A 230 4.26 -15.42 -2.89
CA ILE A 230 2.95 -16.05 -2.65
C ILE A 230 2.49 -16.84 -3.86
N THR A 231 1.41 -17.62 -3.72
CA THR A 231 0.78 -18.31 -4.86
C THR A 231 -0.23 -17.39 -5.56
N LEU A 232 -0.58 -17.71 -6.84
CA LEU A 232 -1.67 -17.06 -7.55
C LEU A 232 -2.98 -17.06 -6.72
N SER A 233 -3.34 -18.21 -6.14
CA SER A 233 -4.55 -18.32 -5.32
C SER A 233 -4.52 -17.41 -4.08
N GLN A 234 -3.35 -17.24 -3.45
CA GLN A 234 -3.18 -16.30 -2.34
C GLN A 234 -3.31 -14.85 -2.80
N TYR A 235 -2.76 -14.51 -3.96
CA TYR A 235 -2.88 -13.18 -4.55
C TYR A 235 -4.34 -12.85 -4.89
N VAL A 236 -5.06 -13.74 -5.56
CA VAL A 236 -6.49 -13.58 -5.85
C VAL A 236 -7.30 -13.45 -4.55
N ASN A 237 -7.03 -14.29 -3.55
CA ASN A 237 -7.73 -14.22 -2.27
C ASN A 237 -7.48 -12.88 -1.54
N HIS A 238 -6.27 -12.32 -1.64
CA HIS A 238 -5.95 -10.99 -1.12
C HIS A 238 -6.86 -9.92 -1.75
N LEU A 239 -6.94 -9.85 -3.07
CA LEU A 239 -7.78 -8.88 -3.78
C LEU A 239 -9.26 -9.02 -3.42
N ARG A 240 -9.76 -10.24 -3.27
CA ARG A 240 -11.13 -10.51 -2.84
C ARG A 240 -11.43 -9.98 -1.43
N LEU A 241 -10.49 -10.17 -0.51
CA LEU A 241 -10.64 -9.72 0.87
C LEU A 241 -10.57 -8.19 0.96
N GLU A 242 -9.74 -7.54 0.17
CA GLU A 242 -9.70 -6.08 0.05
C GLU A 242 -11.03 -5.53 -0.49
N HIS A 243 -11.56 -6.10 -1.55
CA HIS A 243 -12.86 -5.71 -2.08
C HIS A 243 -13.99 -5.93 -1.05
N ALA A 244 -13.96 -7.06 -0.34
CA ALA A 244 -14.92 -7.32 0.73
C ALA A 244 -14.85 -6.29 1.86
N ARG A 245 -13.65 -5.85 2.22
CA ARG A 245 -13.44 -4.78 3.21
C ARG A 245 -14.11 -3.48 2.76
N GLN A 246 -13.84 -3.05 1.53
CA GLN A 246 -14.46 -1.86 0.95
C GLN A 246 -15.98 -1.93 0.94
N LEU A 247 -16.55 -3.06 0.52
CA LEU A 247 -18.01 -3.27 0.54
C LEU A 247 -18.59 -3.23 1.96
N LEU A 248 -17.87 -3.73 2.96
CA LEU A 248 -18.30 -3.67 4.36
C LEU A 248 -18.31 -2.23 4.90
N GLU A 249 -17.43 -1.37 4.42
CA GLU A 249 -17.31 0.05 4.80
C GLU A 249 -18.33 0.92 4.06
N GLU A 250 -18.53 0.67 2.78
CA GLU A 250 -19.31 1.55 1.89
C GLU A 250 -20.77 1.16 1.74
N SER A 251 -21.16 -0.02 2.19
CA SER A 251 -22.51 -0.55 1.93
C SER A 251 -23.15 -1.26 3.13
N ALA A 252 -24.49 -1.24 3.14
CA ALA A 252 -25.31 -1.95 4.14
C ALA A 252 -25.70 -3.38 3.72
N VAL A 253 -25.16 -3.90 2.60
CA VAL A 253 -25.48 -5.25 2.11
C VAL A 253 -25.05 -6.33 3.10
N SER A 254 -25.73 -7.47 3.11
CA SER A 254 -25.44 -8.56 4.05
C SER A 254 -24.01 -9.11 3.90
N VAL A 255 -23.47 -9.70 4.96
CA VAL A 255 -22.14 -10.36 4.92
C VAL A 255 -22.11 -11.47 3.86
N THR A 256 -23.23 -12.12 3.60
CA THR A 256 -23.37 -13.13 2.55
C THR A 256 -23.24 -12.49 1.16
N GLU A 257 -23.92 -11.39 0.92
CA GLU A 257 -23.81 -10.64 -0.35
C GLU A 257 -22.40 -10.09 -0.55
N VAL A 258 -21.78 -9.53 0.50
CA VAL A 258 -20.37 -9.11 0.44
C VAL A 258 -19.46 -10.26 -0.02
N ALA A 259 -19.62 -11.46 0.56
CA ALA A 259 -18.85 -12.64 0.15
C ALA A 259 -19.06 -12.94 -1.34
N MET A 260 -20.31 -12.99 -1.80
CA MET A 260 -20.64 -13.29 -3.20
C MET A 260 -20.09 -12.24 -4.15
N CYS A 261 -20.32 -10.96 -3.88
CA CYS A 261 -19.81 -9.84 -4.71
C CYS A 261 -18.28 -9.81 -4.76
N SER A 262 -17.61 -10.25 -3.71
CA SER A 262 -16.15 -10.35 -3.66
C SER A 262 -15.60 -11.64 -4.31
N GLY A 263 -16.45 -12.50 -4.88
CA GLY A 263 -16.04 -13.70 -5.61
C GLY A 263 -15.87 -14.97 -4.78
N TYR A 264 -16.42 -15.01 -3.56
CA TYR A 264 -16.45 -16.22 -2.75
C TYR A 264 -17.72 -17.04 -3.00
N GLN A 265 -17.56 -18.29 -3.37
CA GLN A 265 -18.67 -19.24 -3.49
C GLN A 265 -19.06 -19.86 -2.13
N ASN A 266 -18.18 -19.81 -1.13
CA ASN A 266 -18.38 -20.37 0.20
C ASN A 266 -18.22 -19.30 1.28
N VAL A 267 -19.33 -18.92 1.88
CA VAL A 267 -19.40 -17.87 2.92
C VAL A 267 -18.61 -18.25 4.18
N SER A 268 -18.59 -19.52 4.55
CA SER A 268 -17.83 -19.98 5.73
C SER A 268 -16.31 -19.88 5.50
N TYR A 269 -15.87 -20.16 4.28
CA TYR A 269 -14.47 -19.96 3.88
C TYR A 269 -14.12 -18.47 3.87
N PHE A 270 -14.99 -17.63 3.32
CA PHE A 270 -14.84 -16.17 3.37
C PHE A 270 -14.66 -15.65 4.79
N ILE A 271 -15.59 -15.99 5.70
CA ILE A 271 -15.55 -15.51 7.09
C ILE A 271 -14.24 -15.90 7.78
N ARG A 272 -13.77 -17.14 7.58
CA ARG A 272 -12.49 -17.60 8.13
C ARG A 272 -11.29 -16.83 7.54
N SER A 273 -11.29 -16.64 6.22
CA SER A 273 -10.23 -15.94 5.51
C SER A 273 -10.18 -14.46 5.93
N PHE A 274 -11.35 -13.81 6.02
CA PHE A 274 -11.48 -12.42 6.46
C PHE A 274 -11.00 -12.25 7.91
N LYS A 275 -11.48 -13.10 8.82
CA LYS A 275 -11.03 -13.06 10.23
C LYS A 275 -9.53 -13.30 10.35
N LYS A 276 -8.97 -14.17 9.53
CA LYS A 276 -7.52 -14.43 9.51
C LYS A 276 -6.74 -13.19 9.07
N MET A 277 -7.25 -12.43 8.10
CA MET A 277 -6.59 -11.27 7.52
C MET A 277 -6.74 -10.01 8.39
N TYR A 278 -7.96 -9.76 8.91
CA TYR A 278 -8.30 -8.53 9.64
C TYR A 278 -8.45 -8.71 11.16
N GLY A 279 -8.17 -9.90 11.69
CA GLY A 279 -8.26 -10.19 13.12
C GLY A 279 -9.68 -10.38 13.67
N VAL A 280 -10.68 -9.83 13.00
CA VAL A 280 -12.11 -9.86 13.40
C VAL A 280 -13.00 -10.40 12.30
N SER A 281 -14.20 -10.88 12.67
CA SER A 281 -15.17 -11.34 11.66
C SER A 281 -15.72 -10.16 10.84
N PRO A 282 -16.21 -10.39 9.59
CA PRO A 282 -16.77 -9.34 8.75
C PRO A 282 -17.86 -8.51 9.44
N LEU A 283 -18.76 -9.17 10.19
CA LEU A 283 -19.82 -8.49 10.92
C LEU A 283 -19.27 -7.59 12.03
N LYS A 284 -18.29 -8.07 12.80
CA LYS A 284 -17.60 -7.23 13.81
C LYS A 284 -16.86 -6.07 13.18
N TYR A 285 -16.18 -6.31 12.05
CA TYR A 285 -15.47 -5.27 11.30
C TYR A 285 -16.40 -4.12 10.94
N ARG A 286 -17.56 -4.41 10.34
CA ARG A 286 -18.60 -3.42 10.01
C ARG A 286 -19.05 -2.63 11.23
N ASN A 287 -19.33 -3.31 12.33
CA ASN A 287 -19.84 -2.67 13.54
C ASN A 287 -18.83 -1.72 14.19
N PHE A 288 -17.52 -1.94 14.00
CA PHE A 288 -16.49 -1.01 14.47
C PHE A 288 -16.45 0.29 13.64
N GLN A 289 -16.83 0.24 12.36
CA GLN A 289 -16.89 1.42 11.49
C GLN A 289 -18.17 2.26 11.70
N THR A 290 -19.23 1.68 12.26
CA THR A 290 -20.51 2.35 12.49
C THR A 290 -20.67 2.93 13.90
N LEU A 291 -19.65 2.86 14.75
CA LEU A 291 -19.65 3.57 16.03
C LEU A 291 -19.28 5.04 15.80
N PRO A 292 -20.15 6.00 16.26
CA PRO A 292 -19.94 7.44 16.06
C PRO A 292 -18.75 7.96 16.81
#